data_c6f4bc0a230ae24da8608bd75f0e43a9
#
_entry.id   c6f4bc0a230ae24da8608bd75f0e43a9
#
_cell.length_a   1.000
_cell.length_b   1.000
_cell.length_c   1.000
_cell.angle_alpha   90.00
_cell.angle_beta   90.00
_cell.angle_gamma   90.00
#
_symmetry.space_group_name_H-M   'P 1'
#
loop_
_entity.id
_entity.type
_entity.pdbx_description
1 polymer ?
#
loop_
_entity_poly.entity_id
_entity_poly.type
_entity_poly.pdbx_seq_one_letter_code
_entity_poly.pdbx_strand_id
1 'polypeptide(L)'
;MSRIIDELKRTDHKRYLGGLDFFKYIGPGLLVTVGFIDPGNWASNFAAGSEFGYALLWVVTLSTIMLIVLQHNVAHLGIVTGLCLSEAATQYCPKWISRPILGSAVLASISTSLAEILGGAIALQMLLGIPIAWGSVLTTMFVVIMLFSNSYKKIERAIIAFVSVIGLSFLYELFLVDIDWPVAVRSWVVPDIPQGSMLIIMSVLGAVVMPHNLFLHSEVIQSHEYNKQNESSIRKVLKYEFYDTLFSMIVGWAINSAMILLAAATFFRTRTPVEELQQAKSLLDPLLGSHAGIIFALALLMAGISSTITSGMAAGSIFAGIFGESYHIKDIHSKVGILISLGIALVLIFFIENPFYGLIISQMILSIQLPFTVFLQVGLTSSKRVMGKYANSRWSSFVLYTIAVIVSALNIMLLLS
;
A
#
# COMPACT_ATOMS: atom_id res chain seq x y z
N MET A 1 -5.92 1.20 32.89
CA MET A 1 -5.50 1.04 31.48
C MET A 1 -4.38 0.01 31.32
N SER A 2 -3.32 0.00 32.14
CA SER A 2 -2.23 -1.01 32.10
C SER A 2 -2.72 -2.47 32.28
N ARG A 3 -3.61 -2.74 33.24
CA ARG A 3 -4.20 -4.07 33.48
C ARG A 3 -4.94 -4.67 32.27
N ILE A 4 -5.68 -3.85 31.51
CA ILE A 4 -6.41 -4.30 30.31
C ILE A 4 -5.42 -4.66 29.20
N ILE A 5 -4.35 -3.89 29.04
CA ILE A 5 -3.30 -4.15 28.04
C ILE A 5 -2.51 -5.40 28.41
N ASP A 6 -2.25 -5.63 29.70
CA ASP A 6 -1.55 -6.85 30.17
C ASP A 6 -2.45 -8.08 30.04
N GLU A 7 -3.76 -7.95 30.23
CA GLU A 7 -4.73 -9.02 30.01
C GLU A 7 -4.89 -9.38 28.54
N LEU A 8 -4.88 -8.37 27.64
CA LEU A 8 -4.89 -8.56 26.19
C LEU A 8 -3.64 -9.28 25.65
N LYS A 9 -2.51 -9.19 26.36
CA LYS A 9 -1.24 -9.87 26.00
C LYS A 9 -1.12 -11.30 26.52
N ARG A 10 -2.01 -11.76 27.39
CA ARG A 10 -1.99 -13.14 27.89
C ARG A 10 -2.35 -14.15 26.79
N THR A 11 -1.67 -15.28 26.75
CA THR A 11 -1.86 -16.34 25.77
C THR A 11 -2.93 -17.37 26.17
N ASP A 12 -3.42 -17.33 27.41
CA ASP A 12 -4.26 -18.34 28.08
C ASP A 12 -5.67 -17.86 28.45
N HIS A 13 -6.26 -17.02 27.59
CA HIS A 13 -7.64 -16.57 27.79
C HIS A 13 -8.65 -17.73 27.76
N LYS A 14 -9.63 -17.70 28.66
CA LYS A 14 -10.76 -18.64 28.66
C LYS A 14 -11.55 -18.53 27.35
N ARG A 15 -12.18 -19.62 26.91
CA ARG A 15 -12.87 -19.72 25.61
C ARG A 15 -13.86 -18.58 25.31
N TYR A 16 -14.54 -18.01 26.33
CA TYR A 16 -15.49 -16.91 26.15
C TYR A 16 -14.80 -15.55 25.89
N LEU A 17 -13.50 -15.42 26.15
CA LEU A 17 -12.68 -14.25 25.83
C LEU A 17 -11.88 -14.44 24.51
N GLY A 18 -12.19 -15.49 23.75
CA GLY A 18 -11.48 -15.82 22.50
C GLY A 18 -11.51 -14.70 21.44
N GLY A 19 -12.52 -13.80 21.49
CA GLY A 19 -12.55 -12.60 20.65
C GLY A 19 -11.44 -11.59 20.96
N LEU A 20 -10.92 -11.56 22.19
CA LEU A 20 -9.81 -10.68 22.56
C LEU A 20 -8.46 -11.21 22.07
N ASP A 21 -8.36 -12.52 21.75
CA ASP A 21 -7.15 -13.08 21.14
C ASP A 21 -6.88 -12.50 19.75
N PHE A 22 -7.93 -12.09 19.04
CA PHE A 22 -7.82 -11.40 17.75
C PHE A 22 -6.93 -10.15 17.85
N PHE A 23 -7.12 -9.32 18.88
CA PHE A 23 -6.33 -8.09 19.07
C PHE A 23 -4.82 -8.29 19.31
N LYS A 24 -4.38 -9.52 19.60
CA LYS A 24 -2.95 -9.84 19.73
C LYS A 24 -2.25 -9.99 18.38
N TYR A 25 -3.04 -10.30 17.35
CA TYR A 25 -2.56 -10.60 16.00
C TYR A 25 -2.86 -9.45 15.03
N ILE A 26 -3.61 -8.42 15.48
CA ILE A 26 -3.77 -7.18 14.72
C ILE A 26 -2.45 -6.40 14.81
N GLY A 27 -1.88 -6.11 13.67
CA GLY A 27 -0.66 -5.32 13.60
C GLY A 27 -0.04 -5.32 12.21
N PRO A 28 0.36 -6.48 11.65
CA PRO A 28 0.96 -6.50 10.32
C PRO A 28 0.03 -5.97 9.21
N GLY A 29 -1.25 -6.37 9.21
CA GLY A 29 -2.24 -5.89 8.27
C GLY A 29 -2.58 -4.42 8.48
N LEU A 30 -2.73 -3.97 9.73
CA LEU A 30 -2.99 -2.57 10.06
C LEU A 30 -1.80 -1.66 9.67
N LEU A 31 -0.56 -2.11 9.87
CA LEU A 31 0.63 -1.38 9.44
C LEU A 31 0.62 -1.17 7.92
N VAL A 32 0.25 -2.20 7.17
CA VAL A 32 0.13 -2.13 5.72
C VAL A 32 -1.04 -1.24 5.31
N THR A 33 -2.15 -1.19 6.09
CA THR A 33 -3.31 -0.32 5.79
C THR A 33 -2.94 1.17 5.86
N VAL A 34 -2.06 1.55 6.76
CA VAL A 34 -1.52 2.94 6.78
C VAL A 34 -0.81 3.26 5.47
N GLY A 35 -0.16 2.26 4.84
CA GLY A 35 0.44 2.37 3.52
C GLY A 35 -0.57 2.55 2.37
N PHE A 36 -1.89 2.32 2.59
CA PHE A 36 -2.94 2.57 1.58
C PHE A 36 -3.57 3.96 1.67
N ILE A 37 -3.22 4.76 2.65
CA ILE A 37 -3.66 6.15 2.79
C ILE A 37 -2.44 7.03 2.53
N ASP A 38 -1.82 6.82 1.40
CA ASP A 38 -0.62 7.51 0.94
C ASP A 38 -0.93 8.59 -0.12
N PRO A 39 0.00 9.51 -0.37
CA PRO A 39 -0.18 10.57 -1.36
C PRO A 39 -0.48 10.07 -2.78
N GLY A 40 0.10 8.94 -3.19
CA GLY A 40 -0.14 8.32 -4.49
C GLY A 40 -1.57 7.81 -4.65
N ASN A 41 -2.11 7.14 -3.61
CA ASN A 41 -3.52 6.75 -3.56
C ASN A 41 -4.46 7.96 -3.62
N TRP A 42 -4.16 9.02 -2.87
CA TRP A 42 -4.97 10.22 -2.88
C TRP A 42 -5.05 10.82 -4.29
N ALA A 43 -3.91 11.01 -4.94
CA ALA A 43 -3.87 11.56 -6.30
C ALA A 43 -4.65 10.69 -7.29
N SER A 44 -4.44 9.38 -7.28
CA SER A 44 -5.12 8.43 -8.16
C SER A 44 -6.64 8.42 -7.97
N ASN A 45 -7.10 8.43 -6.70
CA ASN A 45 -8.53 8.40 -6.38
C ASN A 45 -9.22 9.75 -6.70
N PHE A 46 -8.55 10.88 -6.44
CA PHE A 46 -9.09 12.19 -6.78
C PHE A 46 -9.14 12.40 -8.29
N ALA A 47 -8.13 11.96 -9.04
CA ALA A 47 -8.17 11.96 -10.51
C ALA A 47 -9.32 11.07 -11.01
N ALA A 48 -9.44 9.83 -10.51
CA ALA A 48 -10.52 8.93 -10.90
C ALA A 48 -11.91 9.54 -10.69
N GLY A 49 -12.15 10.12 -9.51
CA GLY A 49 -13.43 10.73 -9.18
C GLY A 49 -13.71 12.01 -9.95
N SER A 50 -12.71 12.90 -10.08
CA SER A 50 -12.89 14.21 -10.73
C SER A 50 -12.99 14.14 -12.25
N GLU A 51 -12.33 13.17 -12.90
CA GLU A 51 -12.35 13.02 -14.35
C GLU A 51 -13.44 12.07 -14.87
N PHE A 52 -13.70 10.97 -14.12
CA PHE A 52 -14.60 9.89 -14.57
C PHE A 52 -15.82 9.68 -13.67
N GLY A 53 -16.02 10.53 -12.67
CA GLY A 53 -17.16 10.40 -11.76
C GLY A 53 -17.11 9.07 -10.98
N TYR A 54 -18.20 8.33 -10.98
CA TYR A 54 -18.29 7.05 -10.29
C TYR A 54 -17.78 5.86 -11.11
N ALA A 55 -17.49 6.06 -12.41
CA ALA A 55 -17.22 4.96 -13.36
C ALA A 55 -16.08 4.03 -12.92
N LEU A 56 -15.09 4.52 -12.18
CA LEU A 56 -13.90 3.75 -11.79
C LEU A 56 -13.97 3.12 -10.38
N LEU A 57 -15.10 3.18 -9.67
CA LEU A 57 -15.25 2.56 -8.35
C LEU A 57 -15.03 1.04 -8.36
N TRP A 58 -15.33 0.35 -9.46
CA TRP A 58 -15.07 -1.08 -9.61
C TRP A 58 -13.58 -1.42 -9.54
N VAL A 59 -12.69 -0.50 -9.95
CA VAL A 59 -11.23 -0.71 -9.89
C VAL A 59 -10.80 -0.84 -8.45
N VAL A 60 -11.28 0.02 -7.54
CA VAL A 60 -10.98 -0.06 -6.10
C VAL A 60 -11.47 -1.38 -5.53
N THR A 61 -12.69 -1.80 -5.89
CA THR A 61 -13.25 -3.07 -5.41
C THR A 61 -12.45 -4.26 -5.91
N LEU A 62 -12.17 -4.32 -7.21
CA LEU A 62 -11.39 -5.40 -7.81
C LEU A 62 -9.98 -5.46 -7.21
N SER A 63 -9.30 -4.31 -7.13
CA SER A 63 -7.94 -4.21 -6.58
C SER A 63 -7.90 -4.64 -5.11
N THR A 64 -8.90 -4.26 -4.31
CA THR A 64 -8.97 -4.67 -2.89
C THR A 64 -9.19 -6.17 -2.75
N ILE A 65 -10.07 -6.78 -3.55
CA ILE A 65 -10.27 -8.24 -3.55
C ILE A 65 -8.97 -8.96 -3.93
N MET A 66 -8.30 -8.50 -4.99
CA MET A 66 -7.01 -9.07 -5.40
C MET A 66 -5.97 -8.95 -4.29
N LEU A 67 -5.90 -7.79 -3.64
CA LEU A 67 -4.95 -7.53 -2.57
C LEU A 67 -5.16 -8.42 -1.35
N ILE A 68 -6.41 -8.62 -0.90
CA ILE A 68 -6.73 -9.53 0.22
C ILE A 68 -6.17 -10.93 -0.08
N VAL A 69 -6.40 -11.43 -1.29
CA VAL A 69 -5.93 -12.76 -1.70
C VAL A 69 -4.41 -12.82 -1.78
N LEU A 70 -3.77 -11.80 -2.36
CA LEU A 70 -2.32 -11.76 -2.55
C LEU A 70 -1.58 -11.58 -1.22
N GLN A 71 -2.05 -10.66 -0.35
CA GLN A 71 -1.42 -10.45 0.95
C GLN A 71 -1.52 -11.67 1.86
N HIS A 72 -2.71 -12.27 1.95
CA HIS A 72 -2.85 -13.52 2.70
C HIS A 72 -1.94 -14.63 2.16
N ASN A 73 -1.83 -14.75 0.85
CA ASN A 73 -0.98 -15.76 0.22
C ASN A 73 0.52 -15.52 0.48
N VAL A 74 0.98 -14.27 0.45
CA VAL A 74 2.39 -13.97 0.75
C VAL A 74 2.70 -14.06 2.25
N ALA A 75 1.76 -13.72 3.12
CA ALA A 75 1.88 -13.95 4.55
C ALA A 75 1.99 -15.44 4.87
N HIS A 76 1.22 -16.27 4.16
CA HIS A 76 1.29 -17.73 4.25
C HIS A 76 2.72 -18.24 3.96
N LEU A 77 3.40 -17.69 2.95
CA LEU A 77 4.81 -17.98 2.68
C LEU A 77 5.69 -17.70 3.90
N GLY A 78 5.62 -16.49 4.45
CA GLY A 78 6.42 -16.07 5.61
C GLY A 78 6.15 -16.90 6.87
N ILE A 79 4.86 -17.16 7.16
CA ILE A 79 4.45 -17.95 8.34
C ILE A 79 4.97 -19.39 8.27
N VAL A 80 4.91 -20.02 7.10
CA VAL A 80 5.24 -21.44 6.94
C VAL A 80 6.73 -21.66 6.77
N THR A 81 7.39 -20.84 5.94
CA THR A 81 8.79 -21.06 5.57
C THR A 81 9.78 -20.33 6.47
N GLY A 82 9.36 -19.21 7.09
CA GLY A 82 10.25 -18.30 7.77
C GLY A 82 11.15 -17.50 6.81
N LEU A 83 10.78 -17.42 5.52
CA LEU A 83 11.47 -16.64 4.49
C LEU A 83 10.54 -15.54 3.99
N CYS A 84 11.07 -14.35 3.71
CA CYS A 84 10.34 -13.37 2.96
C CYS A 84 10.31 -13.71 1.45
N LEU A 85 9.48 -13.01 0.68
CA LEU A 85 9.29 -13.31 -0.74
C LEU A 85 10.59 -13.17 -1.54
N SER A 86 11.44 -12.18 -1.24
CA SER A 86 12.70 -11.95 -1.93
C SER A 86 13.75 -13.02 -1.63
N GLU A 87 13.87 -13.47 -0.39
CA GLU A 87 14.75 -14.57 0.01
C GLU A 87 14.29 -15.88 -0.64
N ALA A 88 12.99 -16.19 -0.56
CA ALA A 88 12.43 -17.38 -1.17
C ALA A 88 12.66 -17.39 -2.69
N ALA A 89 12.53 -16.25 -3.36
CA ALA A 89 12.84 -16.11 -4.78
C ALA A 89 14.32 -16.43 -5.08
N THR A 90 15.23 -15.90 -4.27
CA THR A 90 16.67 -16.12 -4.46
C THR A 90 17.09 -17.55 -4.16
N GLN A 91 16.45 -18.19 -3.15
CA GLN A 91 16.78 -19.55 -2.73
C GLN A 91 16.22 -20.62 -3.66
N TYR A 92 15.00 -20.44 -4.19
CA TYR A 92 14.29 -21.49 -4.90
C TYR A 92 14.14 -21.27 -6.41
N CYS A 93 14.32 -20.04 -6.92
CA CYS A 93 14.26 -19.76 -8.34
C CYS A 93 15.66 -19.64 -8.96
N PRO A 94 15.82 -19.98 -10.25
CA PRO A 94 17.04 -19.73 -10.99
C PRO A 94 17.42 -18.23 -10.99
N LYS A 95 18.70 -17.91 -10.88
CA LYS A 95 19.19 -16.52 -10.81
C LYS A 95 18.77 -15.65 -12.00
N TRP A 96 18.57 -16.24 -13.19
CA TRP A 96 18.13 -15.52 -14.38
C TRP A 96 16.65 -15.12 -14.33
N ILE A 97 15.84 -15.72 -13.43
CA ILE A 97 14.45 -15.35 -13.14
C ILE A 97 14.38 -14.42 -11.93
N SER A 98 14.97 -14.85 -10.81
CA SER A 98 14.85 -14.11 -9.54
C SER A 98 15.45 -12.71 -9.61
N ARG A 99 16.66 -12.55 -10.17
CA ARG A 99 17.33 -11.25 -10.21
C ARG A 99 16.62 -10.18 -11.03
N PRO A 100 16.13 -10.45 -12.27
CA PRO A 100 15.37 -9.45 -13.02
C PRO A 100 14.06 -9.07 -12.32
N ILE A 101 13.32 -10.05 -11.74
CA ILE A 101 12.07 -9.78 -11.04
C ILE A 101 12.34 -8.94 -9.78
N LEU A 102 13.32 -9.31 -8.95
CA LEU A 102 13.68 -8.54 -7.77
C LEU A 102 14.24 -7.15 -8.14
N GLY A 103 15.01 -7.05 -9.22
CA GLY A 103 15.47 -5.77 -9.76
C GLY A 103 14.30 -4.87 -10.18
N SER A 104 13.30 -5.42 -10.88
CA SER A 104 12.08 -4.68 -11.24
C SER A 104 11.25 -4.28 -10.01
N ALA A 105 11.26 -5.10 -8.95
CA ALA A 105 10.59 -4.76 -7.69
C ALA A 105 11.32 -3.62 -6.94
N VAL A 106 12.66 -3.52 -7.04
CA VAL A 106 13.40 -2.35 -6.56
C VAL A 106 13.02 -1.10 -7.35
N LEU A 107 12.87 -1.19 -8.69
CA LEU A 107 12.39 -0.06 -9.51
C LEU A 107 10.98 0.37 -9.11
N ALA A 108 10.08 -0.58 -8.82
CA ALA A 108 8.76 -0.27 -8.27
C ALA A 108 8.87 0.47 -6.91
N SER A 109 9.76 0.03 -6.02
CA SER A 109 9.99 0.73 -4.75
C SER A 109 10.52 2.16 -4.96
N ILE A 110 11.37 2.39 -5.97
CA ILE A 110 11.82 3.75 -6.35
C ILE A 110 10.63 4.59 -6.78
N SER A 111 9.74 4.04 -7.60
CA SER A 111 8.54 4.74 -8.09
C SER A 111 7.61 5.12 -6.94
N THR A 112 7.39 4.22 -5.98
CA THR A 112 6.64 4.54 -4.76
C THR A 112 7.35 5.62 -3.95
N SER A 113 8.64 5.45 -3.66
CA SER A 113 9.40 6.44 -2.88
C SER A 113 9.31 7.83 -3.49
N LEU A 114 9.27 7.93 -4.83
CA LEU A 114 9.07 9.18 -5.54
C LEU A 114 7.70 9.81 -5.20
N ALA A 115 6.61 9.03 -5.25
CA ALA A 115 5.28 9.52 -4.89
C ALA A 115 5.22 10.00 -3.44
N GLU A 116 5.78 9.22 -2.54
CA GLU A 116 5.71 9.48 -1.11
C GLU A 116 6.53 10.73 -0.71
N ILE A 117 7.72 10.88 -1.28
CA ILE A 117 8.55 12.09 -1.10
C ILE A 117 7.84 13.32 -1.69
N LEU A 118 7.24 13.20 -2.88
CA LEU A 118 6.45 14.28 -3.49
C LEU A 118 5.28 14.69 -2.60
N GLY A 119 4.55 13.72 -2.03
CA GLY A 119 3.45 14.00 -1.11
C GLY A 119 3.90 14.77 0.12
N GLY A 120 5.02 14.37 0.74
CA GLY A 120 5.64 15.09 1.83
C GLY A 120 6.07 16.51 1.44
N ALA A 121 6.64 16.69 0.24
CA ALA A 121 7.05 17.99 -0.29
C ALA A 121 5.86 18.91 -0.58
N ILE A 122 4.77 18.38 -1.18
CA ILE A 122 3.51 19.12 -1.39
C ILE A 122 2.95 19.60 -0.05
N ALA A 123 2.95 18.73 0.95
CA ALA A 123 2.49 19.09 2.29
C ALA A 123 3.34 20.22 2.93
N LEU A 124 4.66 20.17 2.79
CA LEU A 124 5.56 21.23 3.24
C LEU A 124 5.34 22.54 2.47
N GLN A 125 5.05 22.46 1.18
CA GLN A 125 4.66 23.63 0.39
C GLN A 125 3.35 24.23 0.89
N MET A 126 2.34 23.42 1.18
CA MET A 126 1.05 23.91 1.70
C MET A 126 1.16 24.53 3.10
N LEU A 127 1.98 23.97 3.98
CA LEU A 127 2.12 24.42 5.38
C LEU A 127 3.06 25.61 5.52
N LEU A 128 4.18 25.59 4.82
CA LEU A 128 5.31 26.50 5.05
C LEU A 128 5.73 27.31 3.83
N GLY A 129 5.09 27.08 2.66
CA GLY A 129 5.48 27.72 1.40
C GLY A 129 6.84 27.25 0.84
N ILE A 130 7.36 26.12 1.30
CA ILE A 130 8.66 25.59 0.86
C ILE A 130 8.52 25.05 -0.57
N PRO A 131 9.36 25.44 -1.53
CA PRO A 131 9.33 24.87 -2.88
C PRO A 131 9.49 23.34 -2.86
N ILE A 132 8.77 22.62 -3.77
CA ILE A 132 8.74 21.15 -3.82
C ILE A 132 10.15 20.55 -3.85
N ALA A 133 11.08 21.12 -4.62
CA ALA A 133 12.46 20.65 -4.69
C ALA A 133 13.13 20.58 -3.30
N TRP A 134 13.04 21.66 -2.52
CA TRP A 134 13.59 21.71 -1.15
C TRP A 134 12.77 20.88 -0.17
N GLY A 135 11.44 20.88 -0.31
CA GLY A 135 10.55 20.01 0.47
C GLY A 135 10.89 18.53 0.30
N SER A 136 11.21 18.12 -0.92
CA SER A 136 11.64 16.74 -1.22
C SER A 136 12.98 16.38 -0.58
N VAL A 137 13.95 17.29 -0.61
CA VAL A 137 15.24 17.11 0.08
C VAL A 137 15.03 16.96 1.58
N LEU A 138 14.24 17.85 2.19
CA LEU A 138 13.96 17.82 3.62
C LEU A 138 13.23 16.53 4.03
N THR A 139 12.21 16.13 3.28
CA THR A 139 11.44 14.87 3.54
C THR A 139 12.38 13.66 3.45
N THR A 140 13.19 13.58 2.38
CA THR A 140 14.11 12.46 2.19
C THR A 140 15.15 12.40 3.31
N MET A 141 15.76 13.53 3.65
CA MET A 141 16.77 13.59 4.71
C MET A 141 16.18 13.20 6.07
N PHE A 142 14.98 13.70 6.39
CA PHE A 142 14.28 13.35 7.62
C PHE A 142 14.01 11.84 7.69
N VAL A 143 13.50 11.24 6.62
CA VAL A 143 13.19 9.81 6.56
C VAL A 143 14.44 8.96 6.66
N VAL A 144 15.53 9.30 5.97
CA VAL A 144 16.82 8.58 6.07
C VAL A 144 17.35 8.60 7.50
N ILE A 145 17.29 9.76 8.18
CA ILE A 145 17.68 9.87 9.58
C ILE A 145 16.79 8.98 10.47
N MET A 146 15.48 9.00 10.25
CA MET A 146 14.52 8.20 11.00
C MET A 146 14.76 6.70 10.84
N LEU A 147 15.01 6.22 9.61
CA LEU A 147 15.29 4.83 9.31
C LEU A 147 16.58 4.38 10.00
N PHE A 148 17.69 5.12 9.81
CA PHE A 148 18.99 4.70 10.33
C PHE A 148 19.13 4.87 11.84
N SER A 149 18.39 5.80 12.46
CA SER A 149 18.32 5.93 13.92
C SER A 149 17.38 4.90 14.59
N ASN A 150 16.66 4.11 13.80
CA ASN A 150 15.62 3.17 14.26
C ASN A 150 14.57 3.85 15.19
N SER A 151 14.27 5.11 14.91
CA SER A 151 13.39 5.95 15.75
C SER A 151 11.92 5.91 15.30
N TYR A 152 11.61 5.24 14.16
CA TYR A 152 10.27 5.18 13.58
C TYR A 152 9.18 4.74 14.56
N LYS A 153 9.43 3.69 15.36
CA LYS A 153 8.47 3.15 16.34
C LYS A 153 7.94 4.19 17.33
N LYS A 154 8.68 5.30 17.54
CA LYS A 154 8.28 6.36 18.48
C LYS A 154 7.16 7.24 17.93
N ILE A 155 7.18 7.48 16.61
CA ILE A 155 6.20 8.36 15.95
C ILE A 155 5.12 7.59 15.17
N GLU A 156 5.30 6.30 14.96
CA GLU A 156 4.36 5.42 14.25
C GLU A 156 2.92 5.56 14.78
N ARG A 157 2.75 5.58 16.10
CA ARG A 157 1.41 5.73 16.71
C ARG A 157 0.76 7.08 16.40
N ALA A 158 1.56 8.14 16.37
CA ALA A 158 1.06 9.47 16.02
C ALA A 158 0.65 9.51 14.55
N ILE A 159 1.45 8.91 13.66
CA ILE A 159 1.15 8.79 12.24
C ILE A 159 -0.16 8.01 12.04
N ILE A 160 -0.29 6.82 12.64
CA ILE A 160 -1.51 6.01 12.57
C ILE A 160 -2.73 6.83 13.03
N ALA A 161 -2.61 7.58 14.13
CA ALA A 161 -3.70 8.39 14.64
C ALA A 161 -4.11 9.49 13.63
N PHE A 162 -3.15 10.24 13.08
CA PHE A 162 -3.43 11.29 12.08
C PHE A 162 -4.04 10.74 10.80
N VAL A 163 -3.46 9.67 10.25
CA VAL A 163 -3.96 9.02 9.04
C VAL A 163 -5.37 8.45 9.26
N SER A 164 -5.63 7.90 10.45
CA SER A 164 -6.98 7.43 10.80
C SER A 164 -7.99 8.57 10.90
N VAL A 165 -7.61 9.70 11.49
CA VAL A 165 -8.49 10.87 11.59
C VAL A 165 -8.88 11.37 10.20
N ILE A 166 -7.94 11.52 9.28
CA ILE A 166 -8.26 12.01 7.93
C ILE A 166 -9.09 10.98 7.15
N GLY A 167 -8.79 9.69 7.28
CA GLY A 167 -9.60 8.64 6.65
C GLY A 167 -11.04 8.64 7.15
N LEU A 168 -11.24 8.81 8.47
CA LEU A 168 -12.58 8.95 9.05
C LEU A 168 -13.26 10.26 8.63
N SER A 169 -12.50 11.35 8.44
CA SER A 169 -13.04 12.61 7.92
C SER A 169 -13.60 12.43 6.51
N PHE A 170 -12.90 11.74 5.59
CA PHE A 170 -13.43 11.44 4.27
C PHE A 170 -14.71 10.59 4.33
N LEU A 171 -14.78 9.60 5.23
CA LEU A 171 -16.00 8.81 5.40
C LEU A 171 -17.16 9.64 5.96
N TYR A 172 -16.89 10.57 6.86
CA TYR A 172 -17.91 11.46 7.41
C TYR A 172 -18.44 12.47 6.38
N GLU A 173 -17.54 13.00 5.52
CA GLU A 173 -17.91 13.92 4.44
C GLU A 173 -18.92 13.33 3.46
N LEU A 174 -18.98 11.99 3.30
CA LEU A 174 -19.99 11.33 2.47
C LEU A 174 -21.44 11.64 2.93
N PHE A 175 -21.65 12.00 4.19
CA PHE A 175 -22.95 12.39 4.72
C PHE A 175 -23.28 13.87 4.48
N LEU A 176 -22.30 14.68 4.07
CA LEU A 176 -22.43 16.12 3.86
C LEU A 176 -22.58 16.49 2.38
N VAL A 177 -22.24 15.58 1.47
CA VAL A 177 -22.32 15.79 0.02
C VAL A 177 -23.47 14.98 -0.59
N ASP A 178 -24.00 15.48 -1.70
CA ASP A 178 -25.08 14.82 -2.44
C ASP A 178 -24.50 13.79 -3.42
N ILE A 179 -24.61 12.50 -3.05
CA ILE A 179 -24.10 11.36 -3.80
C ILE A 179 -25.26 10.63 -4.48
N ASP A 180 -25.11 10.31 -5.76
CA ASP A 180 -26.02 9.42 -6.48
C ASP A 180 -25.72 7.96 -6.10
N TRP A 181 -26.28 7.52 -4.97
CA TRP A 181 -26.05 6.17 -4.43
C TRP A 181 -26.46 5.04 -5.38
N PRO A 182 -27.59 5.09 -6.12
CA PRO A 182 -27.93 4.08 -7.11
C PRO A 182 -26.83 3.89 -8.17
N VAL A 183 -26.26 4.97 -8.70
CA VAL A 183 -25.17 4.93 -9.68
C VAL A 183 -23.89 4.42 -9.01
N ALA A 184 -23.54 4.94 -7.84
CA ALA A 184 -22.34 4.54 -7.11
C ALA A 184 -22.33 3.04 -6.79
N VAL A 185 -23.43 2.50 -6.24
CA VAL A 185 -23.55 1.06 -5.91
C VAL A 185 -23.38 0.18 -7.15
N ARG A 186 -23.98 0.57 -8.27
CA ARG A 186 -23.79 -0.13 -9.55
C ARG A 186 -22.31 -0.09 -9.98
N SER A 187 -21.67 1.07 -9.88
CA SER A 187 -20.28 1.29 -10.31
C SER A 187 -19.25 0.55 -9.47
N TRP A 188 -19.55 0.14 -8.23
CA TRP A 188 -18.67 -0.75 -7.47
C TRP A 188 -18.58 -2.16 -8.02
N VAL A 189 -19.59 -2.62 -8.75
CA VAL A 189 -19.71 -4.03 -9.19
C VAL A 189 -19.59 -4.17 -10.71
N VAL A 190 -20.10 -3.19 -11.46
CA VAL A 190 -20.14 -3.25 -12.93
C VAL A 190 -18.93 -2.50 -13.49
N PRO A 191 -17.98 -3.19 -14.14
CA PRO A 191 -16.85 -2.54 -14.79
C PRO A 191 -17.32 -1.62 -15.92
N ASP A 192 -16.77 -0.41 -15.94
CA ASP A 192 -16.87 0.55 -17.03
C ASP A 192 -15.48 1.12 -17.32
N ILE A 193 -15.12 1.20 -18.60
CA ILE A 193 -13.81 1.67 -19.06
C ILE A 193 -14.04 2.85 -20.02
N PRO A 194 -14.24 4.06 -19.47
CA PRO A 194 -14.38 5.25 -20.31
C PRO A 194 -13.15 5.49 -21.18
N GLN A 195 -13.36 6.13 -22.33
CA GLN A 195 -12.25 6.48 -23.21
C GLN A 195 -11.23 7.38 -22.46
N GLY A 196 -9.94 7.05 -22.57
CA GLY A 196 -8.85 7.78 -21.89
C GLY A 196 -8.64 7.42 -20.42
N SER A 197 -9.44 6.51 -19.84
CA SER A 197 -9.35 6.17 -18.41
C SER A 197 -8.23 5.17 -18.04
N MET A 198 -7.57 4.53 -19.01
CA MET A 198 -6.65 3.43 -18.75
C MET A 198 -5.48 3.82 -17.84
N LEU A 199 -4.90 5.02 -18.03
CA LEU A 199 -3.83 5.51 -17.16
C LEU A 199 -4.29 5.59 -15.71
N ILE A 200 -5.49 6.15 -15.46
CA ILE A 200 -6.04 6.30 -14.11
C ILE A 200 -6.47 4.95 -13.54
N ILE A 201 -7.06 4.05 -14.34
CA ILE A 201 -7.38 2.67 -13.91
C ILE A 201 -6.11 1.97 -13.41
N MET A 202 -5.01 2.06 -14.17
CA MET A 202 -3.75 1.42 -13.80
C MET A 202 -3.09 2.11 -12.61
N SER A 203 -3.24 3.43 -12.49
CA SER A 203 -2.78 4.17 -11.33
C SER A 203 -3.52 3.75 -10.06
N VAL A 204 -4.86 3.68 -10.08
CA VAL A 204 -5.66 3.21 -8.93
C VAL A 204 -5.32 1.76 -8.58
N LEU A 205 -5.19 0.88 -9.58
CA LEU A 205 -4.79 -0.51 -9.36
C LEU A 205 -3.42 -0.61 -8.72
N GLY A 206 -2.43 0.11 -9.23
CA GLY A 206 -1.06 0.11 -8.70
C GLY A 206 -0.97 0.72 -7.30
N ALA A 207 -1.75 1.75 -7.04
CA ALA A 207 -1.88 2.39 -5.74
C ALA A 207 -2.49 1.48 -4.67
N VAL A 208 -3.46 0.64 -5.03
CA VAL A 208 -4.07 -0.33 -4.11
C VAL A 208 -3.23 -1.60 -3.98
N VAL A 209 -2.77 -2.20 -5.11
CA VAL A 209 -2.00 -3.46 -5.09
C VAL A 209 -0.53 -3.17 -5.32
N MET A 210 0.12 -2.61 -4.33
CA MET A 210 1.54 -2.23 -4.39
C MET A 210 2.45 -3.47 -4.35
N PRO A 211 3.19 -3.78 -5.41
CA PRO A 211 4.02 -4.99 -5.43
C PRO A 211 5.09 -5.01 -4.33
N HIS A 212 5.74 -3.89 -4.05
CA HIS A 212 6.75 -3.78 -3.00
C HIS A 212 6.19 -4.03 -1.59
N ASN A 213 4.91 -3.73 -1.36
CA ASN A 213 4.23 -4.01 -0.08
C ASN A 213 3.99 -5.51 0.13
N LEU A 214 3.86 -6.32 -0.94
CA LEU A 214 3.82 -7.78 -0.82
C LEU A 214 5.16 -8.32 -0.29
N PHE A 215 6.29 -7.78 -0.76
CA PHE A 215 7.60 -8.12 -0.22
C PHE A 215 7.73 -7.70 1.25
N LEU A 216 7.39 -6.44 1.57
CA LEU A 216 7.46 -5.92 2.94
C LEU A 216 6.55 -6.69 3.90
N HIS A 217 5.33 -7.04 3.47
CA HIS A 217 4.41 -7.81 4.31
C HIS A 217 4.99 -9.19 4.67
N SER A 218 5.58 -9.90 3.70
CA SER A 218 6.25 -11.16 3.97
C SER A 218 7.45 -11.02 4.92
N GLU A 219 8.21 -9.93 4.83
CA GLU A 219 9.32 -9.61 5.72
C GLU A 219 8.86 -9.34 7.16
N VAL A 220 7.81 -8.52 7.32
CA VAL A 220 7.22 -8.25 8.64
C VAL A 220 6.72 -9.53 9.29
N ILE A 221 6.04 -10.37 8.53
CA ILE A 221 5.55 -11.68 9.01
C ILE A 221 6.72 -12.61 9.39
N GLN A 222 7.78 -12.65 8.57
CA GLN A 222 8.99 -13.44 8.85
C GLN A 222 9.61 -13.05 10.19
N SER A 223 9.64 -11.76 10.52
CA SER A 223 10.25 -11.25 11.76
C SER A 223 9.63 -11.81 13.03
N HIS A 224 8.42 -12.37 12.97
CA HIS A 224 7.73 -13.01 14.09
C HIS A 224 8.13 -14.49 14.31
N GLU A 225 8.91 -15.09 13.40
CA GLU A 225 9.43 -16.47 13.49
C GLU A 225 8.37 -17.56 13.76
N TYR A 226 7.16 -17.39 13.18
CA TYR A 226 6.04 -18.31 13.36
C TYR A 226 6.33 -19.74 12.89
N ASN A 227 7.22 -19.91 11.91
CA ASN A 227 7.65 -21.21 11.39
C ASN A 227 8.32 -22.13 12.44
N LYS A 228 8.83 -21.54 13.53
CA LYS A 228 9.43 -22.29 14.65
C LYS A 228 8.40 -22.85 15.63
N GLN A 229 7.11 -22.53 15.46
CA GLN A 229 6.03 -22.95 16.33
C GLN A 229 5.46 -24.31 15.91
N ASN A 230 4.61 -24.89 16.77
CA ASN A 230 3.92 -26.14 16.46
C ASN A 230 2.81 -25.90 15.41
N GLU A 231 2.38 -26.99 14.76
CA GLU A 231 1.40 -26.94 13.66
C GLU A 231 0.06 -26.29 14.05
N SER A 232 -0.43 -26.52 15.26
CA SER A 232 -1.67 -25.95 15.75
C SER A 232 -1.58 -24.42 15.88
N SER A 233 -0.43 -23.91 16.30
CA SER A 233 -0.14 -22.48 16.38
C SER A 233 -0.03 -21.87 14.98
N ILE A 234 0.68 -22.51 14.04
CA ILE A 234 0.78 -22.05 12.65
C ILE A 234 -0.62 -21.92 12.04
N ARG A 235 -1.49 -22.92 12.17
CA ARG A 235 -2.87 -22.85 11.65
C ARG A 235 -3.69 -21.72 12.29
N LYS A 236 -3.49 -21.47 13.59
CA LYS A 236 -4.15 -20.39 14.31
C LYS A 236 -3.69 -19.04 13.80
N VAL A 237 -2.38 -18.84 13.62
CA VAL A 237 -1.80 -17.61 13.08
C VAL A 237 -2.29 -17.32 11.67
N LEU A 238 -2.31 -18.32 10.77
CA LEU A 238 -2.84 -18.19 9.41
C LEU A 238 -4.29 -17.70 9.39
N LYS A 239 -5.13 -18.21 10.31
CA LYS A 239 -6.52 -17.79 10.41
C LYS A 239 -6.66 -16.34 10.90
N TYR A 240 -5.88 -15.95 11.90
CA TYR A 240 -5.94 -14.58 12.44
C TYR A 240 -5.34 -13.55 11.49
N GLU A 241 -4.26 -13.91 10.81
CA GLU A 241 -3.67 -13.07 9.77
C GLU A 241 -4.67 -12.79 8.64
N PHE A 242 -5.43 -13.82 8.20
CA PHE A 242 -6.48 -13.60 7.20
C PHE A 242 -7.53 -12.57 7.66
N TYR A 243 -7.98 -12.64 8.91
CA TYR A 243 -8.95 -11.67 9.42
C TYR A 243 -8.35 -10.27 9.62
N ASP A 244 -7.08 -10.18 10.03
CA ASP A 244 -6.36 -8.91 10.12
C ASP A 244 -6.26 -8.25 8.74
N THR A 245 -5.80 -8.98 7.73
CA THR A 245 -5.75 -8.53 6.34
C THR A 245 -7.14 -8.15 5.81
N LEU A 246 -8.15 -8.99 6.00
CA LEU A 246 -9.52 -8.73 5.52
C LEU A 246 -10.09 -7.44 6.11
N PHE A 247 -10.03 -7.28 7.44
CA PHE A 247 -10.54 -6.09 8.12
C PHE A 247 -9.80 -4.83 7.65
N SER A 248 -8.48 -4.88 7.61
CA SER A 248 -7.63 -3.78 7.20
C SER A 248 -7.91 -3.33 5.78
N MET A 249 -8.07 -4.29 4.85
CA MET A 249 -8.35 -3.99 3.45
C MET A 249 -9.78 -3.47 3.23
N ILE A 250 -10.77 -3.91 4.00
CA ILE A 250 -12.13 -3.34 3.95
C ILE A 250 -12.11 -1.87 4.37
N VAL A 251 -11.37 -1.53 5.41
CA VAL A 251 -11.21 -0.12 5.82
C VAL A 251 -10.52 0.69 4.71
N GLY A 252 -9.46 0.19 4.13
CA GLY A 252 -8.78 0.81 2.99
C GLY A 252 -9.71 0.98 1.77
N TRP A 253 -10.50 -0.04 1.43
CA TRP A 253 -11.52 0.03 0.38
C TRP A 253 -12.55 1.14 0.62
N ALA A 254 -13.04 1.25 1.86
CA ALA A 254 -14.04 2.27 2.21
C ALA A 254 -13.46 3.69 2.07
N ILE A 255 -12.21 3.92 2.53
CA ILE A 255 -11.56 5.22 2.45
C ILE A 255 -11.24 5.58 0.99
N ASN A 256 -10.67 4.66 0.20
CA ASN A 256 -10.37 4.89 -1.21
C ASN A 256 -11.65 5.16 -2.02
N SER A 257 -12.72 4.39 -1.75
CA SER A 257 -14.04 4.64 -2.35
C SER A 257 -14.60 6.01 -1.96
N ALA A 258 -14.45 6.41 -0.69
CA ALA A 258 -14.91 7.72 -0.23
C ALA A 258 -14.21 8.87 -0.98
N MET A 259 -12.90 8.77 -1.21
CA MET A 259 -12.16 9.78 -1.97
C MET A 259 -12.69 9.92 -3.42
N ILE A 260 -12.94 8.81 -4.11
CA ILE A 260 -13.53 8.84 -5.46
C ILE A 260 -14.95 9.44 -5.43
N LEU A 261 -15.79 9.00 -4.48
CA LEU A 261 -17.17 9.50 -4.34
C LEU A 261 -17.22 11.01 -4.10
N LEU A 262 -16.37 11.50 -3.18
CA LEU A 262 -16.27 12.92 -2.85
C LEU A 262 -15.78 13.74 -4.04
N ALA A 263 -14.72 13.28 -4.72
CA ALA A 263 -14.20 13.94 -5.91
C ALA A 263 -15.22 13.97 -7.04
N ALA A 264 -15.98 12.88 -7.23
CA ALA A 264 -17.06 12.81 -8.20
C ALA A 264 -18.19 13.77 -7.86
N ALA A 265 -18.64 13.82 -6.61
CA ALA A 265 -19.73 14.70 -6.19
C ALA A 265 -19.36 16.19 -6.26
N THR A 266 -18.09 16.53 -6.06
CA THR A 266 -17.61 17.92 -5.99
C THR A 266 -17.07 18.41 -7.33
N PHE A 267 -16.07 17.72 -7.88
CA PHE A 267 -15.31 18.19 -9.04
C PHE A 267 -15.90 17.73 -10.39
N PHE A 268 -16.34 16.48 -10.50
CA PHE A 268 -16.93 15.98 -11.74
C PHE A 268 -18.23 16.69 -12.08
N ARG A 269 -19.09 16.95 -11.09
CA ARG A 269 -20.35 17.71 -11.28
C ARG A 269 -20.11 19.14 -11.76
N THR A 270 -19.04 19.79 -11.31
CA THR A 270 -18.66 21.16 -11.71
C THR A 270 -17.76 21.20 -12.94
N ARG A 271 -17.38 20.03 -13.49
CA ARG A 271 -16.46 19.89 -14.63
C ARG A 271 -15.11 20.58 -14.39
N THR A 272 -14.61 20.49 -13.17
CA THR A 272 -13.31 21.04 -12.74
C THR A 272 -12.41 19.88 -12.30
N PRO A 273 -11.68 19.21 -13.21
CA PRO A 273 -10.81 18.09 -12.83
C PRO A 273 -9.75 18.56 -11.82
N VAL A 274 -9.31 17.65 -10.98
CA VAL A 274 -8.23 17.92 -10.02
C VAL A 274 -6.90 17.82 -10.76
N GLU A 275 -6.16 18.92 -10.82
CA GLU A 275 -4.85 19.04 -11.44
C GLU A 275 -3.72 19.18 -10.41
N GLU A 276 -4.06 19.50 -9.17
CA GLU A 276 -3.16 19.66 -8.04
C GLU A 276 -3.75 19.02 -6.79
N LEU A 277 -2.92 18.29 -6.03
CA LEU A 277 -3.37 17.64 -4.79
C LEU A 277 -3.89 18.64 -3.75
N GLN A 278 -3.40 19.88 -3.80
CA GLN A 278 -3.86 20.96 -2.91
C GLN A 278 -5.35 21.30 -3.08
N GLN A 279 -5.92 21.11 -4.28
CA GLN A 279 -7.35 21.36 -4.54
C GLN A 279 -8.26 20.43 -3.73
N ALA A 280 -7.76 19.22 -3.40
CA ALA A 280 -8.51 18.23 -2.64
C ALA A 280 -8.82 18.69 -1.19
N LYS A 281 -8.15 19.73 -0.67
CA LYS A 281 -8.52 20.34 0.62
C LYS A 281 -9.97 20.80 0.67
N SER A 282 -10.50 21.25 -0.47
CA SER A 282 -11.89 21.75 -0.57
C SER A 282 -12.93 20.64 -0.31
N LEU A 283 -12.55 19.37 -0.45
CA LEU A 283 -13.41 18.25 -0.06
C LEU A 283 -13.67 18.18 1.44
N LEU A 284 -12.80 18.77 2.25
CA LEU A 284 -12.91 18.81 3.70
C LEU A 284 -13.45 20.15 4.23
N ASP A 285 -13.67 21.14 3.35
CA ASP A 285 -14.20 22.45 3.74
C ASP A 285 -15.58 22.36 4.42
N PRO A 286 -16.53 21.50 4.00
CA PRO A 286 -17.82 21.37 4.66
C PRO A 286 -17.72 20.94 6.12
N LEU A 287 -16.77 20.05 6.47
CA LEU A 287 -16.55 19.54 7.83
C LEU A 287 -15.62 20.45 8.65
N LEU A 288 -14.51 20.89 8.04
CA LEU A 288 -13.39 21.51 8.77
C LEU A 288 -13.29 23.01 8.56
N GLY A 289 -14.09 23.59 7.65
CA GLY A 289 -14.12 25.02 7.35
C GLY A 289 -12.72 25.57 7.03
N SER A 290 -12.37 26.72 7.57
CA SER A 290 -11.07 27.37 7.35
C SER A 290 -9.84 26.56 7.78
N HIS A 291 -10.00 25.51 8.58
CA HIS A 291 -8.91 24.64 9.03
C HIS A 291 -8.62 23.47 8.09
N ALA A 292 -9.49 23.21 7.10
CA ALA A 292 -9.35 22.08 6.17
C ALA A 292 -7.97 22.02 5.51
N GLY A 293 -7.46 23.15 5.04
CA GLY A 293 -6.14 23.21 4.38
C GLY A 293 -4.98 22.78 5.27
N ILE A 294 -4.98 23.20 6.54
CA ILE A 294 -3.91 22.85 7.50
C ILE A 294 -4.02 21.38 7.89
N ILE A 295 -5.22 20.89 8.19
CA ILE A 295 -5.46 19.51 8.61
C ILE A 295 -5.13 18.56 7.46
N PHE A 296 -5.55 18.87 6.23
CA PHE A 296 -5.22 18.11 5.02
C PHE A 296 -3.70 18.04 4.81
N ALA A 297 -3.00 19.17 4.89
CA ALA A 297 -1.56 19.24 4.67
C ALA A 297 -0.78 18.48 5.77
N LEU A 298 -1.20 18.58 7.05
CA LEU A 298 -0.60 17.80 8.13
C LEU A 298 -0.80 16.29 7.92
N ALA A 299 -1.99 15.87 7.51
CA ALA A 299 -2.26 14.47 7.22
C ALA A 299 -1.45 13.97 6.03
N LEU A 300 -1.35 14.77 4.96
CA LEU A 300 -0.53 14.49 3.79
C LEU A 300 0.96 14.37 4.16
N LEU A 301 1.47 15.25 5.03
CA LEU A 301 2.83 15.18 5.53
C LEU A 301 3.10 13.89 6.32
N MET A 302 2.20 13.54 7.24
CA MET A 302 2.31 12.33 8.05
C MET A 302 2.21 11.08 7.17
N ALA A 303 1.28 11.04 6.22
CA ALA A 303 1.15 9.97 5.25
C ALA A 303 2.42 9.84 4.40
N GLY A 304 2.90 10.93 3.79
CA GLY A 304 4.11 10.93 2.98
C GLY A 304 5.35 10.47 3.74
N ILE A 305 5.57 10.94 4.98
CA ILE A 305 6.68 10.48 5.82
C ILE A 305 6.56 8.98 6.13
N SER A 306 5.39 8.52 6.55
CA SER A 306 5.16 7.11 6.89
C SER A 306 5.41 6.20 5.71
N SER A 307 4.80 6.53 4.56
CA SER A 307 4.89 5.72 3.36
C SER A 307 6.29 5.77 2.74
N THR A 308 7.02 6.90 2.85
CA THR A 308 8.43 6.95 2.46
C THR A 308 9.30 6.02 3.31
N ILE A 309 9.01 5.89 4.61
CA ILE A 309 9.72 4.95 5.50
C ILE A 309 9.44 3.51 5.06
N THR A 310 8.18 3.15 4.84
CA THR A 310 7.80 1.78 4.45
C THR A 310 8.30 1.42 3.06
N SER A 311 8.28 2.34 2.08
CA SER A 311 8.86 2.11 0.75
C SER A 311 10.38 1.93 0.80
N GLY A 312 11.06 2.71 1.65
CA GLY A 312 12.49 2.53 1.92
C GLY A 312 12.81 1.18 2.55
N MET A 313 12.03 0.74 3.55
CA MET A 313 12.17 -0.59 4.16
C MET A 313 11.92 -1.70 3.15
N ALA A 314 10.89 -1.58 2.31
CA ALA A 314 10.60 -2.54 1.25
C ALA A 314 11.77 -2.65 0.26
N ALA A 315 12.31 -1.52 -0.20
CA ALA A 315 13.49 -1.50 -1.07
C ALA A 315 14.70 -2.16 -0.41
N GLY A 316 14.93 -1.88 0.88
CA GLY A 316 15.99 -2.50 1.67
C GLY A 316 15.83 -4.02 1.78
N SER A 317 14.61 -4.50 2.04
CA SER A 317 14.29 -5.93 2.11
C SER A 317 14.45 -6.64 0.76
N ILE A 318 13.92 -6.04 -0.33
CA ILE A 318 14.03 -6.62 -1.66
C ILE A 318 15.50 -6.68 -2.09
N PHE A 319 16.26 -5.63 -1.86
CA PHE A 319 17.67 -5.56 -2.25
C PHE A 319 18.52 -6.55 -1.46
N ALA A 320 18.34 -6.65 -0.14
CA ALA A 320 19.01 -7.66 0.69
C ALA A 320 18.66 -9.08 0.23
N GLY A 321 17.37 -9.32 -0.08
CA GLY A 321 16.90 -10.60 -0.58
C GLY A 321 17.51 -11.03 -1.90
N ILE A 322 18.00 -10.12 -2.77
CA ILE A 322 18.79 -10.47 -3.99
C ILE A 322 20.06 -11.25 -3.60
N PHE A 323 20.61 -10.97 -2.42
CA PHE A 323 21.78 -11.65 -1.87
C PHE A 323 21.42 -12.83 -0.95
N GLY A 324 20.13 -13.10 -0.74
CA GLY A 324 19.64 -14.15 0.16
C GLY A 324 19.73 -13.77 1.63
N GLU A 325 19.71 -12.49 1.94
CA GLU A 325 19.77 -11.94 3.29
C GLU A 325 18.41 -11.37 3.70
N SER A 326 18.02 -11.55 4.96
CA SER A 326 16.85 -10.90 5.55
C SER A 326 17.12 -9.42 5.80
N TYR A 327 16.05 -8.62 5.86
CA TYR A 327 16.18 -7.18 6.13
C TYR A 327 16.72 -6.95 7.55
N HIS A 328 17.81 -6.20 7.62
CA HIS A 328 18.32 -5.68 8.87
C HIS A 328 18.98 -4.32 8.65
N ILE A 329 18.49 -3.29 9.37
CA ILE A 329 18.91 -1.91 9.15
C ILE A 329 20.42 -1.65 9.34
N LYS A 330 21.13 -2.52 10.03
CA LYS A 330 22.60 -2.42 10.21
C LYS A 330 23.37 -2.99 9.03
N ASP A 331 22.77 -3.88 8.23
CA ASP A 331 23.43 -4.59 7.15
C ASP A 331 23.59 -3.68 5.92
N ILE A 332 24.68 -3.90 5.23
CA ILE A 332 25.08 -3.03 4.10
C ILE A 332 24.09 -3.12 2.93
N HIS A 333 23.59 -4.33 2.60
CA HIS A 333 22.68 -4.50 1.48
C HIS A 333 21.33 -3.85 1.76
N SER A 334 20.80 -3.97 2.99
CA SER A 334 19.57 -3.26 3.38
C SER A 334 19.73 -1.73 3.30
N LYS A 335 20.87 -1.19 3.77
CA LYS A 335 21.16 0.24 3.69
C LYS A 335 21.28 0.71 2.26
N VAL A 336 22.00 -0.04 1.42
CA VAL A 336 22.19 0.30 0.01
C VAL A 336 20.85 0.29 -0.73
N GLY A 337 19.97 -0.70 -0.48
CA GLY A 337 18.64 -0.74 -1.06
C GLY A 337 17.79 0.50 -0.70
N ILE A 338 17.80 0.91 0.57
CA ILE A 338 17.14 2.14 1.03
C ILE A 338 17.67 3.36 0.30
N LEU A 339 19.02 3.54 0.29
CA LEU A 339 19.66 4.71 -0.31
C LEU A 339 19.46 4.77 -1.84
N ILE A 340 19.49 3.64 -2.53
CA ILE A 340 19.19 3.56 -3.96
C ILE A 340 17.74 4.02 -4.20
N SER A 341 16.77 3.48 -3.45
CA SER A 341 15.38 3.84 -3.65
C SER A 341 15.10 5.31 -3.39
N LEU A 342 15.45 5.81 -2.20
CA LEU A 342 15.17 7.19 -1.82
C LEU A 342 16.05 8.19 -2.61
N GLY A 343 17.30 7.84 -2.90
CA GLY A 343 18.22 8.72 -3.63
C GLY A 343 17.84 8.89 -5.10
N ILE A 344 17.51 7.79 -5.79
CA ILE A 344 17.07 7.86 -7.20
C ILE A 344 15.70 8.56 -7.27
N ALA A 345 14.77 8.25 -6.37
CA ALA A 345 13.48 8.90 -6.30
C ALA A 345 13.64 10.42 -6.13
N LEU A 346 14.49 10.86 -5.20
CA LEU A 346 14.80 12.28 -5.00
C LEU A 346 15.34 12.94 -6.27
N VAL A 347 16.30 12.30 -6.96
CA VAL A 347 16.86 12.82 -8.20
C VAL A 347 15.80 12.96 -9.28
N LEU A 348 14.93 11.95 -9.45
CA LEU A 348 13.86 11.98 -10.44
C LEU A 348 12.85 13.10 -10.19
N ILE A 349 12.58 13.47 -8.94
CA ILE A 349 11.66 14.56 -8.59
C ILE A 349 12.08 15.89 -9.21
N PHE A 350 13.39 16.16 -9.35
CA PHE A 350 13.85 17.41 -9.96
C PHE A 350 13.54 17.54 -11.45
N PHE A 351 13.13 16.45 -12.11
CA PHE A 351 12.72 16.42 -13.52
C PHE A 351 11.20 16.37 -13.70
N ILE A 352 10.44 16.36 -12.61
CA ILE A 352 8.97 16.33 -12.67
C ILE A 352 8.44 17.76 -12.76
N GLU A 353 7.80 18.10 -13.88
CA GLU A 353 7.19 19.41 -14.10
C GLU A 353 5.86 19.54 -13.34
N ASN A 354 5.01 18.52 -13.39
CA ASN A 354 3.74 18.48 -12.68
C ASN A 354 3.74 17.41 -11.58
N PRO A 355 3.79 17.79 -10.30
CA PRO A 355 3.83 16.85 -9.17
C PRO A 355 2.61 15.94 -9.08
N PHE A 356 1.40 16.42 -9.42
CA PHE A 356 0.18 15.62 -9.37
C PHE A 356 0.22 14.48 -10.39
N TYR A 357 0.61 14.78 -11.64
CA TYR A 357 0.85 13.74 -12.64
C TYR A 357 2.01 12.81 -12.27
N GLY A 358 3.03 13.34 -11.62
CA GLY A 358 4.13 12.54 -11.09
C GLY A 358 3.65 11.47 -10.10
N LEU A 359 2.70 11.82 -9.22
CA LEU A 359 2.05 10.88 -8.30
C LEU A 359 1.30 9.79 -9.08
N ILE A 360 0.46 10.17 -10.05
CA ILE A 360 -0.37 9.24 -10.84
C ILE A 360 0.50 8.27 -11.64
N ILE A 361 1.51 8.77 -12.36
CA ILE A 361 2.42 7.95 -13.18
C ILE A 361 3.21 7.00 -12.30
N SER A 362 3.66 7.44 -11.13
CA SER A 362 4.39 6.57 -10.20
C SER A 362 3.56 5.35 -9.79
N GLN A 363 2.27 5.52 -9.52
CA GLN A 363 1.36 4.42 -9.17
C GLN A 363 1.06 3.52 -10.39
N MET A 364 0.93 4.09 -11.58
CA MET A 364 0.79 3.32 -12.82
C MET A 364 2.00 2.39 -13.04
N ILE A 365 3.23 2.86 -12.78
CA ILE A 365 4.46 2.05 -12.90
C ILE A 365 4.41 0.83 -11.95
N LEU A 366 3.81 0.96 -10.76
CA LEU A 366 3.63 -0.16 -9.84
C LEU A 366 2.75 -1.26 -10.46
N SER A 367 1.69 -0.87 -11.15
CA SER A 367 0.79 -1.83 -11.80
C SER A 367 1.48 -2.59 -12.95
N ILE A 368 2.45 -1.96 -13.65
CA ILE A 368 3.24 -2.62 -14.69
C ILE A 368 4.15 -3.70 -14.10
N GLN A 369 4.71 -3.47 -12.92
CA GLN A 369 5.57 -4.46 -12.25
C GLN A 369 4.76 -5.58 -11.57
N LEU A 370 3.53 -5.34 -11.20
CA LEU A 370 2.70 -6.24 -10.40
C LEU A 370 2.58 -7.67 -10.97
N PRO A 371 2.35 -7.92 -12.27
CA PRO A 371 2.29 -9.27 -12.82
C PRO A 371 3.53 -10.10 -12.49
N PHE A 372 4.72 -9.52 -12.60
CA PHE A 372 5.98 -10.23 -12.34
C PHE A 372 6.06 -10.69 -10.89
N THR A 373 5.67 -9.82 -9.94
CA THR A 373 5.61 -10.18 -8.52
C THR A 373 4.56 -11.25 -8.26
N VAL A 374 3.36 -11.15 -8.84
CA VAL A 374 2.29 -12.11 -8.61
C VAL A 374 2.65 -13.49 -9.17
N PHE A 375 3.18 -13.58 -10.39
CA PHE A 375 3.63 -14.87 -10.95
C PHE A 375 4.74 -15.49 -10.10
N LEU A 376 5.71 -14.72 -9.63
CA LEU A 376 6.76 -15.19 -8.73
C LEU A 376 6.16 -15.75 -7.43
N GLN A 377 5.29 -14.97 -6.79
CA GLN A 377 4.62 -15.34 -5.53
C GLN A 377 3.82 -16.64 -5.68
N VAL A 378 2.97 -16.72 -6.72
CA VAL A 378 2.13 -17.91 -6.96
C VAL A 378 2.97 -19.12 -7.29
N GLY A 379 4.03 -18.97 -8.08
CA GLY A 379 4.98 -20.04 -8.36
C GLY A 379 5.64 -20.62 -7.12
N LEU A 380 6.07 -19.76 -6.19
CA LEU A 380 6.68 -20.18 -4.93
C LEU A 380 5.65 -20.83 -3.98
N THR A 381 4.49 -20.19 -3.78
CA THR A 381 3.48 -20.66 -2.83
C THR A 381 2.72 -21.91 -3.31
N SER A 382 2.72 -22.19 -4.61
CA SER A 382 2.16 -23.43 -5.18
C SER A 382 3.17 -24.58 -5.20
N SER A 383 4.45 -24.33 -4.94
CA SER A 383 5.49 -25.33 -4.97
C SER A 383 5.54 -26.17 -3.67
N LYS A 384 5.36 -27.47 -3.79
CA LYS A 384 5.55 -28.39 -2.65
C LYS A 384 7.00 -28.41 -2.13
N ARG A 385 7.98 -28.06 -2.98
CA ARG A 385 9.39 -27.96 -2.58
C ARG A 385 9.61 -26.79 -1.61
N VAL A 386 8.83 -25.70 -1.75
CA VAL A 386 8.91 -24.50 -0.91
C VAL A 386 7.99 -24.63 0.31
N MET A 387 6.71 -24.95 0.08
CA MET A 387 5.65 -24.88 1.07
C MET A 387 5.32 -26.22 1.73
N GLY A 388 5.90 -27.33 1.25
CA GLY A 388 5.61 -28.69 1.77
C GLY A 388 4.11 -29.01 1.69
N LYS A 389 3.53 -29.40 2.82
CA LYS A 389 2.09 -29.71 2.96
C LYS A 389 1.17 -28.49 2.91
N TYR A 390 1.72 -27.30 3.05
CA TYR A 390 0.99 -26.03 3.01
C TYR A 390 0.98 -25.39 1.61
N ALA A 391 1.46 -26.07 0.57
CA ALA A 391 1.37 -25.58 -0.81
C ALA A 391 -0.09 -25.28 -1.19
N ASN A 392 -0.29 -24.26 -2.02
CA ASN A 392 -1.60 -23.84 -2.49
C ASN A 392 -2.42 -25.03 -3.03
N SER A 393 -3.69 -25.08 -2.70
CA SER A 393 -4.64 -26.00 -3.33
C SER A 393 -4.79 -25.66 -4.82
N ARG A 394 -5.32 -26.61 -5.62
CA ARG A 394 -5.62 -26.37 -7.04
C ARG A 394 -6.55 -25.15 -7.23
N TRP A 395 -7.55 -25.01 -6.38
CA TRP A 395 -8.47 -23.88 -6.43
C TRP A 395 -7.79 -22.55 -6.06
N SER A 396 -7.01 -22.53 -5.00
CA SER A 396 -6.24 -21.36 -4.57
C SER A 396 -5.26 -20.92 -5.68
N SER A 397 -4.53 -21.87 -6.28
CA SER A 397 -3.63 -21.58 -7.41
C SER A 397 -4.39 -21.02 -8.61
N PHE A 398 -5.57 -21.58 -8.93
CA PHE A 398 -6.41 -21.09 -10.03
C PHE A 398 -6.82 -19.63 -9.80
N VAL A 399 -7.33 -19.28 -8.61
CA VAL A 399 -7.71 -17.90 -8.27
C VAL A 399 -6.51 -16.95 -8.39
N LEU A 400 -5.35 -17.32 -7.85
CA LEU A 400 -4.14 -16.51 -7.88
C LEU A 400 -3.61 -16.30 -9.31
N TYR A 401 -3.60 -17.34 -10.15
CA TYR A 401 -3.24 -17.20 -11.56
C TYR A 401 -4.26 -16.37 -12.34
N THR A 402 -5.55 -16.46 -12.01
CA THR A 402 -6.59 -15.60 -12.60
C THR A 402 -6.31 -14.12 -12.30
N ILE A 403 -5.92 -13.79 -11.07
CA ILE A 403 -5.50 -12.43 -10.69
C ILE A 403 -4.29 -11.99 -11.55
N ALA A 404 -3.26 -12.83 -11.66
CA ALA A 404 -2.09 -12.52 -12.48
C ALA A 404 -2.46 -12.24 -13.95
N VAL A 405 -3.37 -13.03 -14.53
CA VAL A 405 -3.85 -12.86 -15.90
C VAL A 405 -4.66 -11.57 -16.05
N ILE A 406 -5.57 -11.26 -15.11
CA ILE A 406 -6.36 -10.01 -15.14
C ILE A 406 -5.43 -8.79 -15.13
N VAL A 407 -4.46 -8.76 -14.21
CA VAL A 407 -3.51 -7.64 -14.13
C VAL A 407 -2.67 -7.53 -15.39
N SER A 408 -2.22 -8.67 -15.96
CA SER A 408 -1.48 -8.68 -17.22
C SER A 408 -2.31 -8.17 -18.39
N ALA A 409 -3.60 -8.55 -18.47
CA ALA A 409 -4.51 -8.08 -19.50
C ALA A 409 -4.72 -6.56 -19.43
N LEU A 410 -4.92 -6.02 -18.22
CA LEU A 410 -5.05 -4.58 -18.02
C LEU A 410 -3.77 -3.83 -18.43
N ASN A 411 -2.58 -4.39 -18.13
CA ASN A 411 -1.31 -3.80 -18.59
C ASN A 411 -1.16 -3.81 -20.11
N ILE A 412 -1.61 -4.88 -20.77
CA ILE A 412 -1.61 -4.93 -22.25
C ILE A 412 -2.58 -3.88 -22.81
N MET A 413 -3.77 -3.73 -22.20
CA MET A 413 -4.72 -2.69 -22.62
C MET A 413 -4.13 -1.29 -22.46
N LEU A 414 -3.39 -1.01 -21.39
CA LEU A 414 -2.69 0.27 -21.21
C LEU A 414 -1.68 0.54 -22.34
N LEU A 415 -0.94 -0.49 -22.78
CA LEU A 415 0.05 -0.33 -23.86
C LEU A 415 -0.58 -0.13 -25.24
N LEU A 416 -1.85 -0.48 -25.40
CA LEU A 416 -2.61 -0.36 -26.66
C LEU A 416 -3.52 0.88 -26.69
N SER A 417 -3.72 1.56 -25.56
CA SER A 417 -4.54 2.78 -25.43
C SER A 417 -3.71 4.03 -25.72
#